data_fcb7b5cdebaa1c41d7fe70b0656693cf
#
_entry.id   fcb7b5cdebaa1c41d7fe70b0656693cf
#
_cell.length_a   1.000
_cell.length_b   1.000
_cell.length_c   1.000
_cell.angle_alpha   90.00
_cell.angle_beta   90.00
_cell.angle_gamma   90.00
#
_symmetry.space_group_name_H-M   'P 1'
#
loop_
_entity.id
_entity.type
_entity.pdbx_description
1 polymer ?
#
loop_
_entity_poly.entity_id
_entity_poly.type
_entity_poly.pdbx_seq_one_letter_code
_entity_poly.pdbx_strand_id
1 'polypeptide(L)'
;MFTHHRTQGFILKKNDSGEADRLFTVYTKNFGKLELLAKAVRKIKSKLRAGLEIFYLSEIEFIQGKTHKTLTDAILINSFKNLKKDLARLTIAYRISETFDKLVRGQESDEKIWKLLSEVFEKLNSLKIRNLKLEILYYYFLWNFLSLLGYQPELYRCVFCQKRLVPEKLYFNAKEGGIICHNCFKKVKLVEEDKSSSSPFAAARVGKEVSIGTIKILRIILAKNWATLSKLKIEKSYLKSLNIISKGR
;
A
#
# COMPACT_ATOMS: atom_id res chain seq x y z
N MET A 1 17.84 28.24 18.56
CA MET A 1 17.90 28.30 17.10
C MET A 1 17.04 27.16 16.57
N PHE A 2 16.06 27.38 15.72
CA PHE A 2 15.25 26.30 15.15
C PHE A 2 15.98 25.74 13.93
N THR A 3 16.13 24.41 13.88
CA THR A 3 16.72 23.75 12.72
C THR A 3 15.67 23.62 11.63
N HIS A 4 15.97 24.16 10.45
CA HIS A 4 15.14 24.04 9.26
C HIS A 4 15.51 22.76 8.50
N HIS A 5 14.50 21.99 8.13
CA HIS A 5 14.66 20.77 7.36
C HIS A 5 13.92 20.93 6.02
N ARG A 6 14.59 20.57 4.92
CA ARG A 6 14.01 20.63 3.57
C ARG A 6 14.04 19.24 2.93
N THR A 7 12.93 18.84 2.33
CA THR A 7 12.79 17.51 1.71
C THR A 7 11.62 17.48 0.73
N GLN A 8 11.61 16.51 -0.17
CA GLN A 8 10.44 16.21 -0.99
C GLN A 8 9.46 15.33 -0.21
N GLY A 9 8.15 15.55 -0.40
CA GLY A 9 7.10 14.78 0.29
C GLY A 9 5.83 14.61 -0.52
N PHE A 10 5.24 13.42 -0.42
CA PHE A 10 3.88 13.12 -0.88
C PHE A 10 2.88 13.52 0.20
N ILE A 11 1.96 14.41 -0.12
CA ILE A 11 0.86 14.79 0.78
C ILE A 11 -0.19 13.68 0.74
N LEU A 12 -0.26 12.85 1.78
CA LEU A 12 -1.13 11.67 1.81
C LEU A 12 -2.46 11.93 2.49
N LYS A 13 -2.49 12.83 3.49
CA LYS A 13 -3.69 13.13 4.26
C LYS A 13 -3.68 14.57 4.74
N LYS A 14 -4.86 15.16 4.91
CA LYS A 14 -5.04 16.47 5.51
C LYS A 14 -6.23 16.44 6.46
N ASN A 15 -6.07 17.01 7.64
CA ASN A 15 -7.12 17.19 8.64
C ASN A 15 -7.15 18.66 9.08
N ASP A 16 -8.32 19.21 9.25
CA ASP A 16 -8.45 20.56 9.81
C ASP A 16 -8.05 20.54 11.29
N SER A 17 -7.34 21.57 11.73
CA SER A 17 -6.86 21.76 13.09
C SER A 17 -7.19 23.19 13.52
N GLY A 18 -8.17 23.34 14.38
CA GLY A 18 -8.71 24.67 14.72
C GLY A 18 -9.33 25.40 13.52
N GLU A 19 -9.41 26.74 13.61
CA GLU A 19 -10.12 27.55 12.61
C GLU A 19 -9.36 27.77 11.31
N ALA A 20 -8.04 27.91 11.38
CA ALA A 20 -7.22 28.34 10.24
C ALA A 20 -6.09 27.37 9.87
N ASP A 21 -5.77 26.42 10.72
CA ASP A 21 -4.64 25.52 10.59
C ASP A 21 -5.06 24.18 9.99
N ARG A 22 -4.08 23.41 9.50
CA ARG A 22 -4.25 22.02 9.06
C ARG A 22 -3.07 21.17 9.47
N LEU A 23 -3.37 19.93 9.84
CA LEU A 23 -2.39 18.88 10.04
C LEU A 23 -2.31 18.03 8.77
N PHE A 24 -1.10 17.93 8.21
CA PHE A 24 -0.83 17.13 7.02
C PHE A 24 -0.03 15.89 7.40
N THR A 25 -0.47 14.72 6.92
CA THR A 25 0.35 13.51 6.92
C THR A 25 1.12 13.46 5.60
N VAL A 26 2.42 13.51 5.68
CA VAL A 26 3.33 13.55 4.52
C VAL A 26 4.32 12.41 4.61
N TYR A 27 4.50 11.66 3.52
CA TYR A 27 5.64 10.75 3.40
C TYR A 27 6.78 11.45 2.70
N THR A 28 7.88 11.61 3.41
CA THR A 28 9.04 12.37 2.94
C THR A 28 10.18 11.46 2.51
N LYS A 29 10.98 11.94 1.57
CA LYS A 29 12.11 11.19 1.04
C LYS A 29 13.19 10.91 2.08
N ASN A 30 13.44 11.88 2.97
CA ASN A 30 14.58 11.83 3.90
C ASN A 30 14.19 11.57 5.35
N PHE A 31 12.93 11.81 5.74
CA PHE A 31 12.48 11.75 7.14
C PHE A 31 11.30 10.80 7.34
N GLY A 32 10.97 9.95 6.37
CA GLY A 32 9.86 9.02 6.46
C GLY A 32 8.49 9.69 6.58
N LYS A 33 7.58 9.09 7.35
CA LYS A 33 6.23 9.61 7.57
C LYS A 33 6.24 10.70 8.64
N LEU A 34 5.80 11.90 8.30
CA LEU A 34 5.70 13.04 9.18
C LEU A 34 4.27 13.54 9.30
N GLU A 35 3.93 14.05 10.48
CA GLU A 35 2.77 14.90 10.71
C GLU A 35 3.25 16.35 10.84
N LEU A 36 2.77 17.22 9.95
CA LEU A 36 3.22 18.60 9.82
C LEU A 36 2.04 19.55 10.01
N LEU A 37 2.15 20.45 10.98
CA LEU A 37 1.18 21.50 11.22
C LEU A 37 1.45 22.68 10.28
N ALA A 38 0.51 23.02 9.42
CA ALA A 38 0.55 24.21 8.58
C ALA A 38 -0.35 25.29 9.18
N LYS A 39 0.28 26.29 9.81
CA LYS A 39 -0.42 27.41 10.45
C LYS A 39 -1.05 28.33 9.43
N ALA A 40 -2.27 28.78 9.71
CA ALA A 40 -3.04 29.73 8.89
C ALA A 40 -3.17 29.34 7.40
N VAL A 41 -2.99 28.05 7.05
CA VAL A 41 -3.04 27.56 5.66
C VAL A 41 -4.42 27.70 5.01
N ARG A 42 -5.48 27.77 5.80
CA ARG A 42 -6.86 27.96 5.32
C ARG A 42 -7.18 29.42 4.95
N LYS A 43 -6.37 30.37 5.40
CA LYS A 43 -6.53 31.79 5.05
C LYS A 43 -6.25 31.99 3.55
N ILE A 44 -7.05 32.84 2.89
CA ILE A 44 -6.94 33.09 1.43
C ILE A 44 -5.55 33.58 1.03
N LYS A 45 -4.89 34.38 1.86
CA LYS A 45 -3.56 34.95 1.62
C LYS A 45 -2.39 33.98 1.92
N SER A 46 -2.67 32.73 2.30
CA SER A 46 -1.62 31.78 2.66
C SER A 46 -0.83 31.32 1.43
N LYS A 47 0.47 31.58 1.41
CA LYS A 47 1.42 31.13 0.36
C LYS A 47 1.57 29.61 0.35
N LEU A 48 1.46 28.96 1.52
CA LEU A 48 1.59 27.51 1.67
C LEU A 48 0.51 26.73 0.90
N ARG A 49 -0.67 27.34 0.70
CA ARG A 49 -1.82 26.67 0.10
C ARG A 49 -1.55 26.13 -1.31
N ALA A 50 -0.74 26.81 -2.09
CA ALA A 50 -0.42 26.43 -3.48
C ALA A 50 0.35 25.10 -3.57
N GLY A 51 1.20 24.82 -2.59
CA GLY A 51 2.02 23.60 -2.53
C GLY A 51 1.40 22.47 -1.69
N LEU A 52 0.28 22.70 -0.99
CA LEU A 52 -0.26 21.78 0.01
C LEU A 52 -1.68 21.31 -0.33
N GLU A 53 -1.78 20.39 -1.27
CA GLU A 53 -3.04 19.70 -1.53
C GLU A 53 -2.82 18.19 -1.49
N ILE A 54 -3.87 17.44 -1.15
CA ILE A 54 -3.81 15.98 -1.08
C ILE A 54 -3.34 15.39 -2.42
N PHE A 55 -2.45 14.40 -2.35
CA PHE A 55 -1.80 13.76 -3.49
C PHE A 55 -0.90 14.69 -4.32
N TYR A 56 -0.43 15.82 -3.76
CA TYR A 56 0.69 16.56 -4.35
C TYR A 56 2.01 15.93 -3.95
N LEU A 57 2.97 15.98 -4.84
CA LEU A 57 4.39 15.88 -4.54
C LEU A 57 4.92 17.30 -4.45
N SER A 58 5.45 17.67 -3.30
CA SER A 58 5.98 19.02 -3.05
C SER A 58 7.34 18.97 -2.39
N GLU A 59 8.16 19.97 -2.63
CA GLU A 59 9.29 20.27 -1.80
C GLU A 59 8.78 21.05 -0.60
N ILE A 60 9.02 20.53 0.59
CA ILE A 60 8.54 21.09 1.84
C ILE A 60 9.70 21.52 2.73
N GLU A 61 9.50 22.61 3.45
CA GLU A 61 10.38 23.04 4.53
C GLU A 61 9.61 23.04 5.86
N PHE A 62 10.24 22.54 6.90
CA PHE A 62 9.63 22.49 8.22
C PHE A 62 10.65 22.71 9.33
N ILE A 63 10.18 23.15 10.48
CA ILE A 63 10.95 23.29 11.72
C ILE A 63 10.46 22.31 12.78
N GLN A 64 11.39 21.79 13.58
CA GLN A 64 11.06 21.00 14.75
C GLN A 64 10.65 21.92 15.89
N GLY A 65 9.36 21.94 16.22
CA GLY A 65 8.84 22.62 17.41
C GLY A 65 8.88 21.72 18.64
N LYS A 66 8.49 22.26 19.80
CA LYS A 66 8.42 21.50 21.07
C LYS A 66 7.39 20.38 21.03
N THR A 67 6.21 20.65 20.45
CA THR A 67 5.08 19.71 20.40
C THR A 67 4.81 19.18 18.99
N HIS A 68 4.98 20.01 17.98
CA HIS A 68 4.69 19.67 16.58
C HIS A 68 5.79 20.14 15.65
N LYS A 69 5.99 19.41 14.56
CA LYS A 69 6.73 19.92 13.41
C LYS A 69 5.85 20.92 12.67
N THR A 70 6.35 22.12 12.48
CA THR A 70 5.60 23.21 11.81
C THR A 70 6.15 23.40 10.40
N LEU A 71 5.27 23.36 9.42
CA LEU A 71 5.59 23.58 8.02
C LEU A 71 5.77 25.09 7.76
N THR A 72 6.90 25.47 7.18
CA THR A 72 7.28 26.86 6.92
C THR A 72 7.20 27.22 5.44
N ASP A 73 7.46 26.26 4.53
CA ASP A 73 7.32 26.47 3.09
C ASP A 73 6.88 25.19 2.36
N ALA A 74 6.23 25.35 1.19
CA ALA A 74 5.80 24.25 0.33
C ALA A 74 5.74 24.67 -1.12
N ILE A 75 6.63 24.12 -1.94
CA ILE A 75 6.74 24.37 -3.38
C ILE A 75 6.23 23.15 -4.14
N LEU A 76 5.23 23.33 -4.98
CA LEU A 76 4.66 22.25 -5.79
C LEU A 76 5.69 21.72 -6.81
N ILE A 77 5.94 20.39 -6.81
CA ILE A 77 6.73 19.69 -7.81
C ILE A 77 5.79 19.04 -8.85
N ASN A 78 4.80 18.26 -8.38
CA ASN A 78 3.86 17.58 -9.26
C ASN A 78 2.45 17.52 -8.63
N SER A 79 1.46 18.00 -9.35
CA SER A 79 0.06 18.03 -8.91
C SER A 79 -0.75 16.80 -9.29
N PHE A 80 -0.20 15.90 -10.12
CA PHE A 80 -0.88 14.71 -10.65
C PHE A 80 -2.28 15.02 -11.20
N LYS A 81 -2.37 15.99 -12.10
CA LYS A 81 -3.64 16.58 -12.58
C LYS A 81 -4.65 15.56 -13.08
N ASN A 82 -4.19 14.54 -13.84
CA ASN A 82 -5.08 13.52 -14.40
C ASN A 82 -5.66 12.58 -13.34
N LEU A 83 -4.88 12.30 -12.29
CA LEU A 83 -5.35 11.54 -11.13
C LEU A 83 -6.56 12.24 -10.48
N LYS A 84 -6.51 13.55 -10.32
CA LYS A 84 -7.55 14.33 -9.64
C LYS A 84 -8.81 14.57 -10.46
N LYS A 85 -8.73 14.41 -11.78
CA LYS A 85 -9.88 14.58 -12.68
C LYS A 85 -10.74 13.33 -12.82
N ASP A 86 -10.31 12.19 -12.29
CA ASP A 86 -10.96 10.88 -12.48
C ASP A 86 -11.27 10.27 -11.10
N LEU A 87 -12.55 10.07 -10.81
CA LEU A 87 -13.02 9.54 -9.53
C LEU A 87 -12.48 8.13 -9.24
N ALA A 88 -12.35 7.29 -10.26
CA ALA A 88 -11.81 5.94 -10.08
C ALA A 88 -10.33 5.99 -9.65
N ARG A 89 -9.53 6.89 -10.25
CA ARG A 89 -8.13 7.12 -9.87
C ARG A 89 -8.01 7.70 -8.46
N LEU A 90 -8.84 8.67 -8.13
CA LEU A 90 -8.92 9.24 -6.78
C LEU A 90 -9.22 8.17 -5.75
N THR A 91 -10.20 7.30 -6.01
CA THR A 91 -10.55 6.19 -5.11
C THR A 91 -9.35 5.28 -4.84
N ILE A 92 -8.58 4.94 -5.88
CA ILE A 92 -7.37 4.13 -5.73
C ILE A 92 -6.30 4.89 -4.94
N ALA A 93 -6.08 6.18 -5.20
CA ALA A 93 -5.13 7.00 -4.44
C ALA A 93 -5.47 7.09 -2.95
N TYR A 94 -6.75 7.25 -2.61
CA TYR A 94 -7.21 7.23 -1.22
C TYR A 94 -6.97 5.87 -0.56
N ARG A 95 -7.30 4.76 -1.23
CA ARG A 95 -7.04 3.40 -0.71
C ARG A 95 -5.54 3.17 -0.47
N ILE A 96 -4.67 3.65 -1.37
CA ILE A 96 -3.21 3.60 -1.20
C ILE A 96 -2.79 4.40 0.03
N SER A 97 -3.27 5.64 0.15
CA SER A 97 -2.95 6.52 1.27
C SER A 97 -3.39 5.95 2.61
N GLU A 98 -4.61 5.40 2.70
CA GLU A 98 -5.12 4.74 3.92
C GLU A 98 -4.31 3.49 4.28
N THR A 99 -3.98 2.66 3.30
CA THR A 99 -3.15 1.47 3.51
C THR A 99 -1.77 1.86 4.02
N PHE A 100 -1.19 2.89 3.41
CA PHE A 100 0.10 3.44 3.81
C PHE A 100 0.05 3.97 5.25
N ASP A 101 -0.94 4.80 5.58
CA ASP A 101 -1.08 5.42 6.89
C ASP A 101 -1.25 4.38 8.01
N LYS A 102 -1.97 3.28 7.74
CA LYS A 102 -2.18 2.18 8.69
C LYS A 102 -0.93 1.33 8.94
N LEU A 103 -0.10 1.11 7.92
CA LEU A 103 1.00 0.16 7.98
C LEU A 103 2.35 0.82 8.31
N VAL A 104 2.57 2.07 7.93
CA VAL A 104 3.78 2.81 8.28
C VAL A 104 3.62 3.45 9.65
N ARG A 105 4.39 2.93 10.60
CA ARG A 105 4.51 3.51 11.95
C ARG A 105 5.94 4.02 12.10
N GLY A 106 6.08 5.30 12.44
CA GLY A 106 7.41 5.89 12.67
C GLY A 106 7.91 6.79 11.54
N GLN A 107 9.09 7.36 11.75
CA GLN A 107 9.68 8.41 10.93
C GLN A 107 10.90 7.91 10.15
N GLU A 108 11.03 6.60 9.96
CA GLU A 108 12.15 6.05 9.19
C GLU A 108 11.87 6.19 7.69
N SER A 109 12.84 6.74 6.97
CA SER A 109 12.79 6.84 5.52
C SER A 109 13.25 5.53 4.88
N ASP A 110 12.56 5.09 3.84
CA ASP A 110 12.94 3.95 3.01
C ASP A 110 12.88 4.33 1.54
N GLU A 111 14.02 4.26 0.87
CA GLU A 111 14.13 4.63 -0.55
C GLU A 111 13.31 3.71 -1.46
N LYS A 112 13.15 2.43 -1.10
CA LYS A 112 12.36 1.47 -1.89
C LYS A 112 10.87 1.79 -1.78
N ILE A 113 10.41 2.19 -0.60
CA ILE A 113 9.03 2.65 -0.38
C ILE A 113 8.78 3.96 -1.13
N TRP A 114 9.74 4.90 -1.07
CA TRP A 114 9.66 6.15 -1.82
C TRP A 114 9.53 5.91 -3.33
N LYS A 115 10.37 5.03 -3.89
CA LYS A 115 10.33 4.66 -5.31
C LYS A 115 9.00 3.99 -5.69
N LEU A 116 8.48 3.09 -4.83
CA LEU A 116 7.19 2.44 -5.07
C LEU A 116 6.05 3.45 -5.11
N LEU A 117 5.99 4.38 -4.15
CA LEU A 117 4.97 5.44 -4.15
C LEU A 117 5.07 6.31 -5.40
N SER A 118 6.27 6.78 -5.74
CA SER A 118 6.51 7.60 -6.92
C SER A 118 6.03 6.90 -8.19
N GLU A 119 6.42 5.64 -8.38
CA GLU A 119 6.02 4.81 -9.52
C GLU A 119 4.49 4.68 -9.61
N VAL A 120 3.83 4.41 -8.49
CA VAL A 120 2.38 4.18 -8.47
C VAL A 120 1.61 5.48 -8.73
N PHE A 121 2.02 6.61 -8.15
CA PHE A 121 1.37 7.90 -8.42
C PHE A 121 1.56 8.35 -9.87
N GLU A 122 2.75 8.14 -10.46
CA GLU A 122 2.98 8.36 -11.89
C GLU A 122 2.05 7.50 -12.78
N LYS A 123 1.93 6.20 -12.45
CA LYS A 123 1.01 5.31 -13.15
C LYS A 123 -0.46 5.74 -13.00
N LEU A 124 -0.88 6.14 -11.80
CA LEU A 124 -2.23 6.68 -11.57
C LEU A 124 -2.49 7.95 -12.40
N ASN A 125 -1.48 8.79 -12.58
CA ASN A 125 -1.59 10.00 -13.39
C ASN A 125 -1.59 9.72 -14.90
N SER A 126 -1.11 8.54 -15.34
CA SER A 126 -1.04 8.18 -16.76
C SER A 126 -2.42 7.88 -17.35
N LEU A 127 -2.78 8.52 -18.47
CA LEU A 127 -4.04 8.27 -19.19
C LEU A 127 -4.12 6.88 -19.84
N LYS A 128 -3.00 6.16 -19.93
CA LYS A 128 -2.92 4.80 -20.52
C LYS A 128 -3.58 3.72 -19.66
N ILE A 129 -3.78 3.98 -18.35
CA ILE A 129 -4.34 3.02 -17.40
C ILE A 129 -5.82 3.36 -17.15
N ARG A 130 -6.72 2.39 -17.38
CA ARG A 130 -8.17 2.54 -17.20
C ARG A 130 -8.81 1.27 -16.64
N ASN A 131 -10.02 1.42 -16.08
CA ASN A 131 -10.90 0.32 -15.65
C ASN A 131 -10.22 -0.68 -14.69
N LEU A 132 -10.34 -1.96 -14.95
CA LEU A 132 -9.80 -3.05 -14.12
C LEU A 132 -8.29 -2.93 -13.86
N LYS A 133 -7.55 -2.25 -14.73
CA LYS A 133 -6.10 -2.01 -14.54
C LYS A 133 -5.80 -1.03 -13.40
N LEU A 134 -6.74 -0.12 -13.07
CA LEU A 134 -6.61 0.72 -11.88
C LEU A 134 -6.71 -0.11 -10.60
N GLU A 135 -7.64 -1.05 -10.54
CA GLU A 135 -7.75 -1.97 -9.40
C GLU A 135 -6.48 -2.84 -9.23
N ILE A 136 -5.94 -3.36 -10.35
CA ILE A 136 -4.68 -4.11 -10.33
C ILE A 136 -3.51 -3.25 -9.85
N LEU A 137 -3.50 -1.96 -10.17
CA LEU A 137 -2.46 -1.05 -9.69
C LEU A 137 -2.49 -0.90 -8.17
N TYR A 138 -3.69 -0.91 -7.55
CA TYR A 138 -3.79 -0.97 -6.09
C TYR A 138 -3.17 -2.25 -5.52
N TYR A 139 -3.46 -3.43 -6.10
CA TYR A 139 -2.85 -4.69 -5.63
C TYR A 139 -1.36 -4.75 -5.95
N TYR A 140 -0.90 -4.16 -7.04
CA TYR A 140 0.53 -3.98 -7.33
C TYR A 140 1.21 -3.17 -6.22
N PHE A 141 0.63 -2.04 -5.82
CA PHE A 141 1.10 -1.29 -4.67
C PHE A 141 1.08 -2.13 -3.40
N LEU A 142 -0.08 -2.67 -3.02
CA LEU A 142 -0.30 -3.35 -1.75
C LEU A 142 0.70 -4.50 -1.52
N TRP A 143 0.83 -5.41 -2.49
CA TRP A 143 1.68 -6.59 -2.32
C TRP A 143 3.17 -6.28 -2.39
N ASN A 144 3.59 -5.32 -3.21
CA ASN A 144 4.98 -4.85 -3.20
C ASN A 144 5.30 -4.10 -1.90
N PHE A 145 4.35 -3.32 -1.40
CA PHE A 145 4.51 -2.60 -0.13
C PHE A 145 4.60 -3.56 1.06
N LEU A 146 3.71 -4.55 1.15
CA LEU A 146 3.79 -5.62 2.16
C LEU A 146 5.12 -6.38 2.08
N SER A 147 5.60 -6.67 0.87
CA SER A 147 6.89 -7.32 0.67
C SER A 147 8.05 -6.47 1.20
N LEU A 148 8.03 -5.15 0.99
CA LEU A 148 9.03 -4.23 1.54
C LEU A 148 8.99 -4.15 3.08
N LEU A 149 7.80 -4.32 3.66
CA LEU A 149 7.62 -4.41 5.12
C LEU A 149 7.95 -5.79 5.71
N GLY A 150 8.47 -6.74 4.91
CA GLY A 150 8.84 -8.08 5.35
C GLY A 150 7.73 -9.12 5.28
N TYR A 151 6.55 -8.78 4.75
CA TYR A 151 5.39 -9.68 4.65
C TYR A 151 5.24 -10.29 3.26
N GLN A 152 6.35 -10.69 2.62
CA GLN A 152 6.31 -11.34 1.31
C GLN A 152 5.73 -12.75 1.42
N PRO A 153 4.65 -13.08 0.65
CA PRO A 153 4.05 -14.41 0.72
C PRO A 153 4.88 -15.45 -0.03
N GLU A 154 4.91 -16.69 0.52
CA GLU A 154 5.43 -17.84 -0.20
C GLU A 154 4.41 -18.31 -1.25
N LEU A 155 4.78 -18.25 -2.52
CA LEU A 155 3.91 -18.56 -3.66
C LEU A 155 4.38 -19.74 -4.51
N TYR A 156 5.54 -20.35 -4.20
CA TYR A 156 6.14 -21.41 -5.00
C TYR A 156 6.14 -22.77 -4.30
N ARG A 157 6.15 -22.75 -2.95
CA ARG A 157 6.15 -23.95 -2.11
C ARG A 157 5.00 -23.90 -1.13
N CYS A 158 4.55 -25.05 -0.68
CA CYS A 158 3.58 -25.15 0.41
C CYS A 158 4.23 -24.69 1.73
N VAL A 159 3.60 -23.77 2.46
CA VAL A 159 4.17 -23.25 3.72
C VAL A 159 4.33 -24.31 4.81
N PHE A 160 3.59 -25.43 4.74
CA PHE A 160 3.71 -26.51 5.71
C PHE A 160 4.68 -27.62 5.30
N CYS A 161 4.47 -28.26 4.13
CA CYS A 161 5.28 -29.41 3.73
C CYS A 161 6.47 -29.06 2.87
N GLN A 162 6.65 -27.78 2.51
CA GLN A 162 7.74 -27.21 1.68
C GLN A 162 7.86 -27.85 0.27
N LYS A 163 6.91 -28.72 -0.11
CA LYS A 163 6.87 -29.27 -1.47
C LYS A 163 6.52 -28.19 -2.49
N ARG A 164 7.08 -28.30 -3.68
CA ARG A 164 6.75 -27.41 -4.81
C ARG A 164 5.26 -27.51 -5.14
N LEU A 165 4.61 -26.37 -5.34
CA LEU A 165 3.19 -26.33 -5.69
C LEU A 165 2.96 -26.86 -7.11
N VAL A 166 1.99 -27.74 -7.24
CA VAL A 166 1.49 -28.29 -8.50
C VAL A 166 0.11 -27.66 -8.83
N PRO A 167 -0.33 -27.69 -10.11
CA PRO A 167 -1.61 -27.13 -10.54
C PRO A 167 -2.80 -27.98 -10.05
N GLU A 168 -3.15 -27.85 -8.78
CA GLU A 168 -4.29 -28.49 -8.11
C GLU A 168 -5.08 -27.47 -7.28
N LYS A 169 -6.01 -27.92 -6.43
CA LYS A 169 -6.67 -27.00 -5.47
C LYS A 169 -5.65 -26.46 -4.49
N LEU A 170 -5.49 -25.14 -4.47
CA LEU A 170 -4.56 -24.43 -3.64
C LEU A 170 -5.30 -23.44 -2.73
N TYR A 171 -4.74 -23.18 -1.56
CA TYR A 171 -5.36 -22.34 -0.54
C TYR A 171 -4.34 -21.30 -0.06
N PHE A 172 -4.77 -20.05 0.09
CA PHE A 172 -3.95 -19.00 0.67
C PHE A 172 -4.22 -18.87 2.15
N ASN A 173 -3.17 -18.99 2.96
CA ASN A 173 -3.24 -18.74 4.40
C ASN A 173 -2.50 -17.42 4.71
N ALA A 174 -3.27 -16.44 5.18
CA ALA A 174 -2.71 -15.11 5.48
C ALA A 174 -1.85 -15.13 6.76
N LYS A 175 -2.17 -15.99 7.73
CA LYS A 175 -1.41 -16.12 8.98
C LYS A 175 -0.04 -16.74 8.75
N GLU A 176 -0.01 -17.82 7.95
CA GLU A 176 1.24 -18.51 7.59
C GLU A 176 2.00 -17.80 6.44
N GLY A 177 1.39 -16.77 5.86
CA GLY A 177 2.04 -15.93 4.86
C GLY A 177 2.26 -16.61 3.51
N GLY A 178 1.39 -17.56 3.07
CA GLY A 178 1.62 -18.19 1.76
C GLY A 178 0.59 -19.23 1.34
N ILE A 179 0.97 -20.07 0.39
CA ILE A 179 0.11 -21.07 -0.22
C ILE A 179 0.23 -22.42 0.50
N ILE A 180 -0.93 -23.06 0.70
CA ILE A 180 -1.06 -24.41 1.23
C ILE A 180 -1.52 -25.34 0.10
N CYS A 181 -0.88 -26.51 -0.06
CA CYS A 181 -1.33 -27.55 -0.97
C CYS A 181 -2.58 -28.27 -0.43
N HIS A 182 -3.32 -28.94 -1.31
CA HIS A 182 -4.56 -29.62 -0.96
C HIS A 182 -4.41 -30.63 0.19
N ASN A 183 -3.32 -31.40 0.20
CA ASN A 183 -3.06 -32.41 1.22
C ASN A 183 -2.84 -31.81 2.61
N CYS A 184 -2.07 -30.72 2.71
CA CYS A 184 -1.87 -30.01 3.97
C CYS A 184 -3.15 -29.30 4.42
N PHE A 185 -3.94 -28.74 3.49
CA PHE A 185 -5.21 -28.12 3.79
C PHE A 185 -6.20 -29.11 4.42
N LYS A 186 -6.32 -30.33 3.90
CA LYS A 186 -7.14 -31.39 4.51
C LYS A 186 -6.71 -31.67 5.95
N LYS A 187 -5.40 -31.77 6.21
CA LYS A 187 -4.87 -32.00 7.57
C LYS A 187 -5.23 -30.85 8.51
N VAL A 188 -5.07 -29.59 8.08
CA VAL A 188 -5.42 -28.39 8.86
C VAL A 188 -6.90 -28.40 9.22
N LYS A 189 -7.78 -28.71 8.24
CA LYS A 189 -9.22 -28.75 8.46
C LYS A 189 -9.64 -29.81 9.47
N LEU A 190 -9.08 -31.02 9.40
CA LEU A 190 -9.37 -32.12 10.36
C LEU A 190 -8.95 -31.73 11.79
N VAL A 191 -7.85 -30.99 11.96
CA VAL A 191 -7.36 -30.57 13.27
C VAL A 191 -8.20 -29.40 13.84
N GLU A 192 -8.79 -28.53 13.01
CA GLU A 192 -9.73 -27.49 13.48
C GLU A 192 -11.02 -28.08 14.03
N GLU A 193 -11.46 -29.23 13.48
CA GLU A 193 -12.65 -29.97 13.97
C GLU A 193 -12.36 -30.71 15.29
N ASP A 194 -11.09 -31.07 15.53
CA ASP A 194 -10.63 -31.72 16.77
C ASP A 194 -9.86 -30.74 17.67
N LYS A 195 -10.59 -30.09 18.58
CA LYS A 195 -10.05 -29.07 19.53
C LYS A 195 -9.02 -29.62 20.54
N SER A 196 -8.79 -30.92 20.59
CA SER A 196 -7.91 -31.60 21.56
C SER A 196 -6.49 -31.87 21.02
N SER A 197 -6.20 -31.59 19.73
CA SER A 197 -4.96 -32.04 19.11
C SER A 197 -3.77 -31.12 19.39
N SER A 198 -2.65 -31.68 19.80
CA SER A 198 -1.34 -31.04 19.93
C SER A 198 -0.60 -30.89 18.59
N SER A 199 -1.30 -30.97 17.46
CA SER A 199 -0.74 -30.91 16.12
C SER A 199 -0.17 -29.51 15.80
N PRO A 200 0.96 -29.40 15.06
CA PRO A 200 1.49 -28.12 14.58
C PRO A 200 0.50 -27.34 13.67
N PHE A 201 -0.60 -28.00 13.24
CA PHE A 201 -1.68 -27.37 12.48
C PHE A 201 -2.79 -26.76 13.35
N ALA A 202 -2.81 -27.03 14.67
CA ALA A 202 -3.90 -26.60 15.57
C ALA A 202 -4.07 -25.06 15.65
N ALA A 203 -3.01 -24.29 15.40
CA ALA A 203 -3.04 -22.84 15.39
C ALA A 203 -3.27 -22.24 13.98
N ALA A 204 -3.31 -23.06 12.93
CA ALA A 204 -3.47 -22.59 11.55
C ALA A 204 -4.97 -22.41 11.23
N ARG A 205 -5.39 -21.18 10.97
CA ARG A 205 -6.74 -20.93 10.44
C ARG A 205 -6.86 -21.47 9.02
N VAL A 206 -8.03 -22.05 8.68
CA VAL A 206 -8.30 -22.57 7.34
C VAL A 206 -8.00 -21.51 6.27
N GLY A 207 -7.17 -21.87 5.30
CA GLY A 207 -6.85 -21.01 4.16
C GLY A 207 -8.07 -20.83 3.24
N LYS A 208 -8.09 -19.73 2.49
CA LYS A 208 -9.11 -19.48 1.45
C LYS A 208 -8.67 -20.05 0.13
N GLU A 209 -9.56 -20.76 -0.57
CA GLU A 209 -9.27 -21.32 -1.90
C GLU A 209 -8.86 -20.20 -2.85
N VAL A 210 -7.80 -20.42 -3.62
CA VAL A 210 -7.23 -19.45 -4.55
C VAL A 210 -6.95 -20.10 -5.89
N SER A 211 -7.37 -19.43 -6.98
CA SER A 211 -7.13 -19.93 -8.32
C SER A 211 -5.65 -19.83 -8.71
N ILE A 212 -5.19 -20.76 -9.55
CA ILE A 212 -3.83 -20.75 -10.11
C ILE A 212 -3.56 -19.42 -10.86
N GLY A 213 -4.57 -18.88 -11.54
CA GLY A 213 -4.48 -17.60 -12.21
C GLY A 213 -4.17 -16.44 -11.25
N THR A 214 -4.82 -16.40 -10.10
CA THR A 214 -4.55 -15.41 -9.04
C THR A 214 -3.11 -15.52 -8.51
N ILE A 215 -2.62 -16.75 -8.30
CA ILE A 215 -1.23 -16.99 -7.86
C ILE A 215 -0.23 -16.49 -8.93
N LYS A 216 -0.49 -16.78 -10.21
CA LYS A 216 0.35 -16.27 -11.32
C LYS A 216 0.37 -14.75 -11.35
N ILE A 217 -0.77 -14.08 -11.16
CA ILE A 217 -0.84 -12.62 -11.10
C ILE A 217 -0.05 -12.09 -9.91
N LEU A 218 -0.16 -12.69 -8.72
CA LEU A 218 0.64 -12.31 -7.55
C LEU A 218 2.15 -12.45 -7.78
N ARG A 219 2.58 -13.53 -8.42
CA ARG A 219 4.00 -13.72 -8.80
C ARG A 219 4.50 -12.60 -9.70
N ILE A 220 3.70 -12.20 -10.71
CA ILE A 220 4.05 -11.09 -11.61
C ILE A 220 4.08 -9.75 -10.86
N ILE A 221 3.16 -9.53 -9.93
CA ILE A 221 3.14 -8.35 -9.06
C ILE A 221 4.42 -8.26 -8.25
N LEU A 222 4.79 -9.34 -7.54
CA LEU A 222 5.98 -9.39 -6.68
C LEU A 222 7.29 -9.34 -7.47
N ALA A 223 7.28 -9.82 -8.72
CA ALA A 223 8.40 -9.63 -9.64
C ALA A 223 8.51 -8.18 -10.18
N LYS A 224 7.64 -7.26 -9.73
CA LYS A 224 7.57 -5.86 -10.18
C LYS A 224 7.44 -5.69 -11.70
N ASN A 225 6.93 -6.71 -12.40
CA ASN A 225 6.81 -6.69 -13.85
C ASN A 225 5.50 -6.03 -14.29
N TRP A 226 5.43 -4.71 -14.13
CA TRP A 226 4.27 -3.92 -14.58
C TRP A 226 4.02 -4.02 -16.09
N ALA A 227 5.07 -4.13 -16.90
CA ALA A 227 4.95 -4.23 -18.36
C ALA A 227 4.14 -5.46 -18.77
N THR A 228 4.40 -6.61 -18.18
CA THR A 228 3.60 -7.83 -18.38
C THR A 228 2.20 -7.68 -17.79
N LEU A 229 2.09 -7.20 -16.55
CA LEU A 229 0.82 -7.05 -15.84
C LEU A 229 -0.16 -6.14 -16.60
N SER A 230 0.34 -5.05 -17.19
CA SER A 230 -0.47 -4.09 -17.95
C SER A 230 -1.02 -4.65 -19.27
N LYS A 231 -0.40 -5.69 -19.84
CA LYS A 231 -0.85 -6.35 -21.09
C LYS A 231 -1.83 -7.50 -20.83
N LEU A 232 -1.84 -8.07 -19.62
CA LEU A 232 -2.71 -9.20 -19.29
C LEU A 232 -4.20 -8.80 -19.38
N LYS A 233 -5.01 -9.70 -19.93
CA LYS A 233 -6.47 -9.63 -19.81
C LYS A 233 -6.87 -10.16 -18.44
N ILE A 234 -7.20 -9.24 -17.52
CA ILE A 234 -7.53 -9.57 -16.14
C ILE A 234 -9.05 -9.61 -15.99
N GLU A 235 -9.56 -10.71 -15.48
CA GLU A 235 -10.97 -10.91 -15.21
C GLU A 235 -11.36 -10.41 -13.82
N LYS A 236 -12.62 -10.06 -13.63
CA LYS A 236 -13.17 -9.63 -12.32
C LYS A 236 -13.05 -10.71 -11.26
N SER A 237 -13.05 -12.00 -11.64
CA SER A 237 -12.85 -13.15 -10.77
C SER A 237 -11.51 -13.10 -10.03
N TYR A 238 -10.42 -12.75 -10.73
CA TYR A 238 -9.09 -12.59 -10.13
C TYR A 238 -9.02 -11.42 -9.15
N LEU A 239 -9.71 -10.30 -9.45
CA LEU A 239 -9.78 -9.16 -8.53
C LEU A 239 -10.53 -9.51 -7.25
N LYS A 240 -11.64 -10.27 -7.35
CA LYS A 240 -12.35 -10.80 -6.18
C LYS A 240 -11.44 -11.68 -5.33
N SER A 241 -10.70 -12.59 -5.94
CA SER A 241 -9.75 -13.46 -5.24
C SER A 241 -8.63 -12.66 -4.57
N LEU A 242 -8.03 -11.67 -5.26
CA LEU A 242 -7.03 -10.78 -4.69
C LEU A 242 -7.57 -10.00 -3.48
N ASN A 243 -8.81 -9.50 -3.57
CA ASN A 243 -9.46 -8.81 -2.45
C ASN A 243 -9.64 -9.72 -1.23
N ILE A 244 -10.08 -10.97 -1.46
CA ILE A 244 -10.30 -11.96 -0.41
C ILE A 244 -9.00 -12.27 0.35
N ILE A 245 -7.89 -12.51 -0.36
CA ILE A 245 -6.60 -12.82 0.25
C ILE A 245 -5.94 -11.61 0.91
N SER A 246 -6.24 -10.39 0.43
CA SER A 246 -5.70 -9.15 0.99
C SER A 246 -6.40 -8.70 2.28
N LYS A 247 -7.66 -9.09 2.50
CA LYS A 247 -8.43 -8.75 3.72
C LYS A 247 -8.06 -9.61 4.93
N GLY A 248 -7.32 -10.67 4.75
CA GLY A 248 -6.90 -11.56 5.83
C GLY A 248 -5.61 -11.15 6.55
N ARG A 249 -5.08 -9.98 6.25
CA ARG A 249 -3.84 -9.45 6.83
C ARG A 249 -4.05 -8.19 7.63
#